data_0f7e81b6f2eb9db1e57ac86f2617333f
#
_entry.id   0f7e81b6f2eb9db1e57ac86f2617333f
#
_cell.length_a   1.000
_cell.length_b   1.000
_cell.length_c   1.000
_cell.angle_alpha   90.00
_cell.angle_beta   90.00
_cell.angle_gamma   90.00
#
_symmetry.space_group_name_H-M   'P 1'
#
loop_
_entity.id
_entity.type
_entity.pdbx_description
1 polymer ?
#
loop_
_entity_poly.entity_id
_entity_poly.type
_entity_poly.pdbx_seq_one_letter_code
_entity_poly.pdbx_strand_id
1 'polypeptide(L)'
;SDVCSSISHELQTPLAIVRGKVELLAESEGMTEQQMEQLDEIYATLGRAVKLNKSLLLLSRIENGQYTEMEDVSVDEILDELLPDLMDIYEHKQVRLIRKREEQPFIIRCNHSLAQILVSNLVKNSLLHNREGGELQVFTTPASLVIRNTGDAPLDGEKLFRRFYHGMDGKKDSTGLGLAIARSIALSSSLKLTYEWQDGMHTFRLVKESKIYC
;
A
#
# COMPACT_ATOMS: atom_id res chain seq x y z
N SER A 1 3.89 23.55 -5.04
CA SER A 1 3.66 22.15 -5.43
C SER A 1 4.80 21.58 -6.28
N ASP A 2 5.39 22.36 -7.19
CA ASP A 2 6.56 21.96 -8.00
C ASP A 2 7.81 21.63 -7.18
N VAL A 3 7.94 22.25 -6.01
CA VAL A 3 9.10 22.08 -5.12
C VAL A 3 9.21 20.64 -4.59
N CYS A 4 8.12 20.02 -4.16
CA CYS A 4 8.17 18.64 -3.66
C CYS A 4 8.48 17.62 -4.76
N SER A 5 7.97 17.85 -5.98
CA SER A 5 8.29 16.99 -7.14
C SER A 5 9.76 17.13 -7.54
N SER A 6 10.28 18.36 -7.59
CA SER A 6 11.70 18.64 -7.91
C SER A 6 12.65 18.05 -6.88
N ILE A 7 12.42 18.31 -5.59
CA ILE A 7 13.27 17.80 -4.49
C ILE A 7 13.30 16.27 -4.50
N SER A 8 12.17 15.61 -4.74
CA SER A 8 12.13 14.15 -4.74
C SER A 8 12.84 13.53 -5.94
N HIS A 9 12.80 14.17 -7.11
CA HIS A 9 13.62 13.76 -8.26
C HIS A 9 15.12 13.97 -7.98
N GLU A 10 15.48 15.09 -7.35
CA GLU A 10 16.86 15.37 -6.97
C GLU A 10 17.40 14.41 -5.91
N LEU A 11 16.53 13.83 -5.06
CA LEU A 11 16.91 12.81 -4.07
C LEU A 11 17.06 11.41 -4.69
N GLN A 12 16.38 11.10 -5.79
CA GLN A 12 16.50 9.78 -6.43
C GLN A 12 17.90 9.50 -6.96
N THR A 13 18.54 10.49 -7.56
CA THR A 13 19.89 10.37 -8.14
C THR A 13 20.96 10.04 -7.09
N PRO A 14 21.13 10.79 -5.99
CA PRO A 14 22.12 10.47 -4.98
C PRO A 14 21.83 9.14 -4.27
N LEU A 15 20.56 8.79 -4.03
CA LEU A 15 20.20 7.50 -3.45
C LEU A 15 20.57 6.32 -4.36
N ALA A 16 20.37 6.47 -5.68
CA ALA A 16 20.78 5.45 -6.65
C ALA A 16 22.31 5.30 -6.71
N ILE A 17 23.06 6.41 -6.66
CA ILE A 17 24.53 6.39 -6.65
C ILE A 17 25.05 5.69 -5.38
N VAL A 18 24.51 6.02 -4.20
CA VAL A 18 24.92 5.40 -2.94
C VAL A 18 24.60 3.90 -2.96
N ARG A 19 23.43 3.51 -3.46
CA ARG A 19 23.03 2.12 -3.61
C ARG A 19 24.01 1.35 -4.50
N GLY A 20 24.34 1.88 -5.68
CA GLY A 20 25.31 1.25 -6.58
C GLY A 20 26.71 1.11 -5.97
N LYS A 21 27.14 2.08 -5.12
CA LYS A 21 28.41 1.96 -4.40
C LYS A 21 28.39 0.88 -3.31
N VAL A 22 27.26 0.71 -2.62
CA VAL A 22 27.08 -0.37 -1.61
C VAL A 22 27.08 -1.72 -2.30
N GLU A 23 26.41 -1.86 -3.46
CA GLU A 23 26.44 -3.09 -4.26
C GLU A 23 27.87 -3.46 -4.70
N LEU A 24 28.65 -2.49 -5.20
CA LEU A 24 30.07 -2.71 -5.56
C LEU A 24 30.96 -3.08 -4.35
N LEU A 25 30.69 -2.50 -3.19
CA LEU A 25 31.41 -2.87 -1.96
C LEU A 25 31.09 -4.29 -1.53
N ALA A 26 29.84 -4.72 -1.65
CA ALA A 26 29.42 -6.09 -1.31
C ALA A 26 30.08 -7.17 -2.18
N GLU A 27 30.49 -6.80 -3.41
CA GLU A 27 31.24 -7.68 -4.33
C GLU A 27 32.75 -7.71 -4.06
N SER A 28 33.25 -6.91 -3.12
CA SER A 28 34.70 -6.82 -2.83
C SER A 28 35.19 -8.04 -2.05
N GLU A 29 36.34 -8.57 -2.43
CA GLU A 29 37.00 -9.67 -1.72
C GLU A 29 37.59 -9.20 -0.37
N GLY A 30 37.60 -10.07 0.63
CA GLY A 30 38.27 -9.84 1.89
C GLY A 30 37.48 -9.09 2.96
N MET A 31 36.16 -8.96 2.76
CA MET A 31 35.29 -8.40 3.79
C MET A 31 35.11 -9.36 4.96
N THR A 32 35.09 -8.80 6.18
CA THR A 32 34.72 -9.55 7.38
C THR A 32 33.23 -9.75 7.46
N GLU A 33 32.78 -10.78 8.18
CA GLU A 33 31.37 -11.05 8.46
C GLU A 33 30.66 -9.80 9.05
N GLN A 34 31.28 -9.12 9.98
CA GLN A 34 30.77 -7.88 10.58
C GLN A 34 30.60 -6.74 9.55
N GLN A 35 31.52 -6.63 8.58
CA GLN A 35 31.40 -5.63 7.52
C GLN A 35 30.26 -5.97 6.56
N MET A 36 30.04 -7.26 6.28
CA MET A 36 28.90 -7.70 5.45
C MET A 36 27.57 -7.40 6.15
N GLU A 37 27.43 -7.70 7.45
CA GLU A 37 26.24 -7.35 8.23
C GLU A 37 25.94 -5.84 8.19
N GLN A 38 26.96 -4.99 8.34
CA GLN A 38 26.82 -3.53 8.26
C GLN A 38 26.37 -3.07 6.87
N LEU A 39 26.90 -3.69 5.81
CA LEU A 39 26.47 -3.38 4.43
C LEU A 39 25.01 -3.77 4.19
N ASP A 40 24.58 -4.92 4.70
CA ASP A 40 23.18 -5.35 4.60
C ASP A 40 22.24 -4.38 5.31
N GLU A 41 22.62 -3.87 6.49
CA GLU A 41 21.84 -2.85 7.20
C GLU A 41 21.78 -1.53 6.42
N ILE A 42 22.89 -1.09 5.82
CA ILE A 42 22.94 0.11 4.98
C ILE A 42 22.05 -0.09 3.75
N TYR A 43 22.17 -1.23 3.08
CA TYR A 43 21.37 -1.55 1.90
C TYR A 43 19.86 -1.56 2.18
N ALA A 44 19.47 -2.20 3.28
CA ALA A 44 18.08 -2.22 3.74
C ALA A 44 17.56 -0.79 4.07
N THR A 45 18.41 0.04 4.70
CA THR A 45 18.06 1.42 5.03
C THR A 45 17.90 2.29 3.79
N LEU A 46 18.80 2.15 2.81
CA LEU A 46 18.67 2.82 1.52
C LEU A 46 17.42 2.39 0.76
N GLY A 47 17.10 1.09 0.77
CA GLY A 47 15.87 0.57 0.17
C GLY A 47 14.62 1.22 0.78
N ARG A 48 14.58 1.39 2.11
CA ARG A 48 13.49 2.11 2.80
C ARG A 48 13.43 3.58 2.39
N ALA A 49 14.57 4.27 2.30
CA ALA A 49 14.62 5.68 1.90
C ALA A 49 14.13 5.88 0.46
N VAL A 50 14.52 5.02 -0.48
CA VAL A 50 14.05 5.04 -1.87
C VAL A 50 12.55 4.82 -1.95
N LYS A 51 12.02 3.81 -1.22
CA LYS A 51 10.59 3.50 -1.17
C LYS A 51 9.79 4.66 -0.59
N LEU A 52 10.29 5.27 0.48
CA LEU A 52 9.69 6.43 1.12
C LEU A 52 9.61 7.62 0.15
N ASN A 53 10.72 7.95 -0.52
CA ASN A 53 10.78 9.04 -1.48
C ASN A 53 9.81 8.83 -2.66
N LYS A 54 9.75 7.62 -3.24
CA LYS A 54 8.77 7.26 -4.28
C LYS A 54 7.32 7.43 -3.80
N SER A 55 7.02 7.04 -2.57
CA SER A 55 5.69 7.16 -1.97
C SER A 55 5.28 8.63 -1.74
N LEU A 56 6.21 9.48 -1.31
CA LEU A 56 5.97 10.92 -1.14
C LEU A 56 5.75 11.62 -2.48
N LEU A 57 6.52 11.26 -3.51
CA LEU A 57 6.32 11.75 -4.88
C LEU A 57 4.95 11.38 -5.40
N LEU A 58 4.54 10.12 -5.23
CA LEU A 58 3.24 9.65 -5.66
C LEU A 58 2.12 10.44 -4.98
N LEU A 59 2.18 10.61 -3.65
CA LEU A 59 1.22 11.44 -2.90
C LEU A 59 1.15 12.87 -3.45
N SER A 60 2.29 13.51 -3.65
CA SER A 60 2.36 14.86 -4.21
C SER A 60 1.70 14.95 -5.59
N ARG A 61 1.95 13.99 -6.48
CA ARG A 61 1.35 13.93 -7.82
C ARG A 61 -0.16 13.74 -7.79
N ILE A 62 -0.66 12.88 -6.89
CA ILE A 62 -2.10 12.66 -6.70
C ILE A 62 -2.76 13.94 -6.20
N GLU A 63 -2.22 14.56 -5.15
CA GLU A 63 -2.75 15.80 -4.55
C GLU A 63 -2.73 17.00 -5.51
N ASN A 64 -1.80 17.01 -6.45
CA ASN A 64 -1.70 18.03 -7.50
C ASN A 64 -2.53 17.69 -8.77
N GLY A 65 -3.31 16.61 -8.77
CA GLY A 65 -4.16 16.24 -9.89
C GLY A 65 -3.41 15.89 -11.18
N GLN A 66 -2.18 15.36 -11.08
CA GLN A 66 -1.35 15.05 -12.26
C GLN A 66 -1.81 13.79 -13.02
N TYR A 67 -2.74 13.03 -12.45
CA TYR A 67 -3.33 11.86 -13.09
C TYR A 67 -4.65 12.24 -13.75
N THR A 68 -4.60 12.58 -15.03
CA THR A 68 -5.76 13.10 -15.79
C THR A 68 -6.50 12.04 -16.60
N GLU A 69 -5.83 10.93 -16.91
CA GLU A 69 -6.44 9.83 -17.66
C GLU A 69 -7.35 9.01 -16.75
N MET A 70 -8.65 9.24 -16.86
CA MET A 70 -9.67 8.58 -16.05
C MET A 70 -10.48 7.63 -16.93
N GLU A 71 -10.57 6.38 -16.53
CA GLU A 71 -11.30 5.31 -17.21
C GLU A 71 -12.15 4.50 -16.25
N ASP A 72 -13.02 3.66 -16.77
CA ASP A 72 -13.80 2.72 -15.96
C ASP A 72 -12.95 1.47 -15.73
N VAL A 73 -12.57 1.26 -14.47
CA VAL A 73 -11.65 0.21 -14.04
C VAL A 73 -12.39 -0.81 -13.19
N SER A 74 -12.26 -2.09 -13.55
CA SER A 74 -12.79 -3.21 -12.77
C SER A 74 -11.86 -3.53 -11.59
N VAL A 75 -12.34 -3.30 -10.38
CA VAL A 75 -11.61 -3.67 -9.15
C VAL A 75 -11.50 -5.19 -9.03
N ASP A 76 -12.47 -5.93 -9.55
CA ASP A 76 -12.47 -7.39 -9.53
C ASP A 76 -11.35 -7.97 -10.39
N GLU A 77 -11.10 -7.40 -11.59
CA GLU A 77 -9.98 -7.79 -12.45
C GLU A 77 -8.63 -7.53 -11.77
N ILE A 78 -8.45 -6.35 -11.17
CA ILE A 78 -7.23 -6.04 -10.41
C ILE A 78 -7.03 -7.04 -9.25
N LEU A 79 -8.10 -7.42 -8.53
CA LEU A 79 -7.99 -8.38 -7.45
C LEU A 79 -7.67 -9.79 -7.95
N ASP A 80 -8.25 -10.21 -9.07
CA ASP A 80 -8.01 -11.53 -9.66
C ASP A 80 -6.54 -11.68 -10.13
N GLU A 81 -5.91 -10.60 -10.62
CA GLU A 81 -4.48 -10.55 -10.96
C GLU A 81 -3.57 -10.48 -9.72
N LEU A 82 -3.93 -9.67 -8.73
CA LEU A 82 -3.07 -9.32 -7.62
C LEU A 82 -3.05 -10.35 -6.49
N LEU A 83 -4.20 -10.98 -6.19
CA LEU A 83 -4.34 -11.85 -5.03
C LEU A 83 -3.43 -13.09 -5.09
N PRO A 84 -3.28 -13.81 -6.22
CA PRO A 84 -2.38 -14.96 -6.28
C PRO A 84 -0.95 -14.60 -5.88
N ASP A 85 -0.37 -13.57 -6.50
CA ASP A 85 1.01 -13.13 -6.24
C ASP A 85 1.21 -12.71 -4.78
N LEU A 86 0.25 -11.96 -4.22
CA LEU A 86 0.35 -11.52 -2.84
C LEU A 86 0.18 -12.68 -1.84
N MET A 87 -0.69 -13.64 -2.13
CA MET A 87 -0.83 -14.83 -1.27
C MET A 87 0.46 -15.65 -1.26
N ASP A 88 1.15 -15.80 -2.38
CA ASP A 88 2.45 -16.46 -2.47
C ASP A 88 3.54 -15.71 -1.67
N ILE A 89 3.64 -14.38 -1.82
CA ILE A 89 4.60 -13.55 -1.06
C ILE A 89 4.38 -13.67 0.46
N TYR A 90 3.13 -13.79 0.91
CA TYR A 90 2.78 -13.90 2.32
C TYR A 90 2.45 -15.33 2.77
N GLU A 91 2.83 -16.37 2.00
CA GLU A 91 2.58 -17.78 2.30
C GLU A 91 3.06 -18.17 3.71
N HIS A 92 4.20 -17.61 4.15
CA HIS A 92 4.76 -17.83 5.50
C HIS A 92 3.81 -17.47 6.64
N LYS A 93 2.78 -16.66 6.40
CA LYS A 93 1.76 -16.30 7.39
C LYS A 93 0.59 -17.29 7.46
N GLN A 94 0.49 -18.21 6.52
CA GLN A 94 -0.59 -19.21 6.46
C GLN A 94 -1.99 -18.61 6.55
N VAL A 95 -2.20 -17.43 5.96
CA VAL A 95 -3.47 -16.70 5.95
C VAL A 95 -4.45 -17.40 5.02
N ARG A 96 -5.66 -17.68 5.51
CA ARG A 96 -6.74 -18.22 4.69
C ARG A 96 -7.45 -17.13 3.91
N LEU A 97 -7.44 -17.20 2.57
CA LEU A 97 -8.17 -16.28 1.71
C LEU A 97 -9.63 -16.74 1.54
N ILE A 98 -10.56 -15.81 1.75
CA ILE A 98 -11.99 -15.97 1.44
C ILE A 98 -12.36 -14.88 0.45
N ARG A 99 -12.54 -15.22 -0.83
CA ARG A 99 -12.96 -14.33 -1.90
C ARG A 99 -14.43 -14.55 -2.24
N LYS A 100 -15.26 -13.51 -2.16
CA LYS A 100 -16.64 -13.51 -2.62
C LYS A 100 -16.89 -12.29 -3.50
N ARG A 101 -17.61 -12.49 -4.58
CA ARG A 101 -18.03 -11.41 -5.49
C ARG A 101 -19.48 -11.63 -5.92
N GLU A 102 -20.17 -10.53 -6.17
CA GLU A 102 -21.46 -10.56 -6.86
C GLU A 102 -21.25 -10.72 -8.37
N GLU A 103 -22.32 -10.99 -9.10
CA GLU A 103 -22.30 -11.21 -10.55
C GLU A 103 -21.78 -9.97 -11.31
N GLN A 104 -22.17 -8.76 -10.85
CA GLN A 104 -21.71 -7.51 -11.43
C GLN A 104 -20.46 -7.00 -10.72
N PRO A 105 -19.38 -6.64 -11.45
CA PRO A 105 -18.13 -6.20 -10.85
C PRO A 105 -18.24 -4.80 -10.24
N PHE A 106 -17.34 -4.50 -9.32
CA PHE A 106 -17.15 -3.15 -8.78
C PHE A 106 -16.32 -2.31 -9.76
N ILE A 107 -16.98 -1.49 -10.57
CA ILE A 107 -16.34 -0.57 -11.51
C ILE A 107 -16.15 0.79 -10.85
N ILE A 108 -14.95 1.33 -10.91
CA ILE A 108 -14.63 2.68 -10.43
C ILE A 108 -14.11 3.56 -11.56
N ARG A 109 -14.39 4.85 -11.52
CA ARG A 109 -13.83 5.84 -12.45
C ARG A 109 -12.51 6.35 -11.88
N CYS A 110 -11.39 5.88 -12.42
CA CYS A 110 -10.05 6.14 -11.86
C CYS A 110 -8.98 6.03 -12.96
N ASN A 111 -7.79 6.58 -12.70
CA ASN A 111 -6.62 6.19 -13.48
C ASN A 111 -6.26 4.74 -13.16
N HIS A 112 -6.01 3.91 -14.17
CA HIS A 112 -5.77 2.47 -14.01
C HIS A 112 -4.62 2.16 -13.02
N SER A 113 -3.48 2.83 -13.19
CA SER A 113 -2.33 2.63 -12.29
C SER A 113 -2.63 3.03 -10.85
N LEU A 114 -3.40 4.11 -10.64
CA LEU A 114 -3.83 4.50 -9.30
C LEU A 114 -4.80 3.49 -8.70
N ALA A 115 -5.71 2.93 -9.48
CA ALA A 115 -6.63 1.88 -9.02
C ALA A 115 -5.85 0.62 -8.56
N GLN A 116 -4.85 0.18 -9.32
CA GLN A 116 -3.96 -0.92 -8.93
C GLN A 116 -3.21 -0.61 -7.62
N ILE A 117 -2.68 0.61 -7.46
CA ILE A 117 -1.98 1.04 -6.25
C ILE A 117 -2.94 1.07 -5.05
N LEU A 118 -4.16 1.57 -5.21
CA LEU A 118 -5.19 1.62 -4.18
C LEU A 118 -5.50 0.21 -3.66
N VAL A 119 -5.88 -0.69 -4.56
CA VAL A 119 -6.25 -2.07 -4.22
C VAL A 119 -5.06 -2.82 -3.60
N SER A 120 -3.87 -2.69 -4.20
CA SER A 120 -2.63 -3.30 -3.70
C SER A 120 -2.27 -2.84 -2.28
N ASN A 121 -2.40 -1.54 -1.98
CA ASN A 121 -2.12 -1.02 -0.65
C ASN A 121 -3.09 -1.56 0.40
N LEU A 122 -4.38 -1.69 0.07
CA LEU A 122 -5.37 -2.24 0.99
C LEU A 122 -5.13 -3.73 1.26
N VAL A 123 -4.90 -4.54 0.21
CA VAL A 123 -4.64 -5.97 0.36
C VAL A 123 -3.32 -6.23 1.09
N LYS A 124 -2.23 -5.55 0.69
CA LYS A 124 -0.92 -5.67 1.37
C LYS A 124 -0.99 -5.28 2.84
N ASN A 125 -1.70 -4.20 3.16
CA ASN A 125 -1.90 -3.79 4.55
C ASN A 125 -2.62 -4.89 5.34
N SER A 126 -3.67 -5.47 4.76
CA SER A 126 -4.46 -6.53 5.40
C SER A 126 -3.69 -7.85 5.55
N LEU A 127 -2.74 -8.17 4.66
CA LEU A 127 -1.84 -9.32 4.79
C LEU A 127 -0.71 -9.05 5.79
N LEU A 128 -0.05 -7.88 5.68
CA LEU A 128 1.08 -7.51 6.55
C LEU A 128 0.68 -7.48 8.03
N HIS A 129 -0.50 -6.94 8.33
CA HIS A 129 -1.02 -6.79 9.69
C HIS A 129 -1.97 -7.94 10.10
N ASN A 130 -2.09 -8.99 9.28
CA ASN A 130 -2.77 -10.20 9.68
C ASN A 130 -1.93 -10.99 10.70
N ARG A 131 -2.60 -11.74 11.55
CA ARG A 131 -1.92 -12.75 12.38
C ARG A 131 -1.63 -14.01 11.57
N GLU A 132 -0.65 -14.79 12.00
CA GLU A 132 -0.38 -16.12 11.46
C GLU A 132 -1.60 -17.05 11.62
N GLY A 133 -1.94 -17.80 10.58
CA GLY A 133 -3.14 -18.64 10.54
C GLY A 133 -4.46 -17.87 10.53
N GLY A 134 -4.44 -16.56 10.35
CA GLY A 134 -5.63 -15.72 10.29
C GLY A 134 -6.39 -15.81 8.98
N GLU A 135 -7.36 -14.92 8.79
CA GLU A 135 -8.18 -14.84 7.58
C GLU A 135 -8.01 -13.50 6.87
N LEU A 136 -8.01 -13.54 5.54
CA LEU A 136 -8.22 -12.40 4.66
C LEU A 136 -9.53 -12.64 3.91
N GLN A 137 -10.51 -11.78 4.15
CA GLN A 137 -11.81 -11.82 3.48
C GLN A 137 -11.91 -10.65 2.51
N VAL A 138 -12.20 -10.93 1.24
CA VAL A 138 -12.32 -9.93 0.19
C VAL A 138 -13.68 -10.08 -0.49
N PHE A 139 -14.55 -9.09 -0.30
CA PHE A 139 -15.89 -9.08 -0.84
C PHE A 139 -16.07 -7.90 -1.79
N THR A 140 -16.64 -8.15 -2.98
CA THR A 140 -17.02 -7.11 -3.92
C THR A 140 -18.49 -7.19 -4.26
N THR A 141 -19.11 -6.02 -4.36
CA THR A 141 -20.46 -5.78 -4.89
C THR A 141 -20.37 -4.68 -5.95
N PRO A 142 -21.39 -4.43 -6.78
CA PRO A 142 -21.33 -3.31 -7.75
C PRO A 142 -21.09 -1.94 -7.11
N ALA A 143 -21.33 -1.81 -5.81
CA ALA A 143 -21.24 -0.55 -5.06
C ALA A 143 -19.99 -0.45 -4.16
N SER A 144 -19.32 -1.56 -3.85
CA SER A 144 -18.27 -1.57 -2.82
C SER A 144 -17.23 -2.67 -2.95
N LEU A 145 -16.02 -2.38 -2.45
CA LEU A 145 -15.01 -3.35 -2.04
C LEU A 145 -14.92 -3.35 -0.52
N VAL A 146 -14.96 -4.53 0.09
CA VAL A 146 -14.74 -4.75 1.52
C VAL A 146 -13.59 -5.72 1.71
N ILE A 147 -12.56 -5.30 2.43
CA ILE A 147 -11.42 -6.14 2.80
C ILE A 147 -11.39 -6.24 4.31
N ARG A 148 -11.39 -7.48 4.83
CA ARG A 148 -11.34 -7.76 6.27
C ARG A 148 -10.15 -8.66 6.56
N ASN A 149 -9.46 -8.38 7.63
CA ASN A 149 -8.39 -9.24 8.12
C ASN A 149 -8.47 -9.44 9.62
N THR A 150 -8.05 -10.61 10.08
CA THR A 150 -7.96 -10.90 11.50
C THR A 150 -6.93 -9.99 12.17
N GLY A 151 -7.24 -9.53 13.37
CA GLY A 151 -6.34 -8.72 14.20
C GLY A 151 -6.60 -8.95 15.67
N ASP A 152 -5.78 -8.34 16.53
CA ASP A 152 -5.84 -8.56 17.98
C ASP A 152 -6.47 -7.37 18.75
N ALA A 153 -6.42 -6.17 18.18
CA ALA A 153 -6.93 -4.96 18.82
C ALA A 153 -7.35 -3.91 17.78
N PRO A 154 -8.31 -3.02 18.12
CA PRO A 154 -8.70 -1.93 17.25
C PRO A 154 -7.54 -0.96 17.00
N LEU A 155 -7.52 -0.36 15.79
CA LEU A 155 -6.60 0.70 15.43
C LEU A 155 -7.29 2.06 15.63
N ASP A 156 -6.49 3.12 15.83
CA ASP A 156 -7.00 4.48 15.88
C ASP A 156 -7.48 4.92 14.48
N GLY A 157 -8.78 4.83 14.22
CA GLY A 157 -9.38 5.13 12.92
C GLY A 157 -9.14 6.56 12.44
N GLU A 158 -8.91 7.52 13.35
CA GLU A 158 -8.61 8.92 12.98
C GLU A 158 -7.16 9.08 12.49
N LYS A 159 -6.24 8.30 13.07
CA LYS A 159 -4.81 8.37 12.74
C LYS A 159 -4.40 7.40 11.65
N LEU A 160 -5.15 6.32 11.47
CA LEU A 160 -4.81 5.21 10.57
C LEU A 160 -4.46 5.65 9.14
N PHE A 161 -5.11 6.69 8.64
CA PHE A 161 -4.89 7.24 7.29
C PHE A 161 -3.91 8.44 7.26
N ARG A 162 -3.30 8.79 8.42
CA ARG A 162 -2.28 9.84 8.44
C ARG A 162 -0.95 9.31 7.90
N ARG A 163 -0.17 10.21 7.32
CA ARG A 163 1.19 9.90 6.86
C ARG A 163 2.07 9.48 8.04
N PHE A 164 2.92 8.49 7.81
CA PHE A 164 3.88 7.96 8.81
C PHE A 164 3.23 7.37 10.05
N TYR A 165 1.95 7.01 9.97
CA TYR A 165 1.32 6.30 11.07
C TYR A 165 1.73 4.82 11.03
N HIS A 166 2.33 4.39 12.10
CA HIS A 166 2.63 2.99 12.38
C HIS A 166 1.75 2.60 13.58
N GLY A 167 0.95 1.56 13.43
CA GLY A 167 0.19 0.99 14.56
C GLY A 167 1.13 0.57 15.70
N MET A 168 0.58 0.05 16.79
CA MET A 168 1.34 -0.31 18.00
C MET A 168 2.47 -1.33 17.74
N ASP A 169 2.42 -2.09 16.64
CA ASP A 169 3.39 -3.14 16.31
C ASP A 169 4.68 -2.65 15.65
N GLY A 170 4.80 -1.36 15.31
CA GLY A 170 6.03 -0.71 14.83
C GLY A 170 6.84 -1.52 13.80
N LYS A 171 6.20 -2.29 12.91
CA LYS A 171 6.92 -3.17 11.95
C LYS A 171 7.86 -2.34 11.10
N LYS A 172 9.16 -2.59 11.26
CA LYS A 172 10.28 -1.84 10.65
C LYS A 172 10.23 -1.73 9.12
N ASP A 173 9.46 -2.60 8.44
CA ASP A 173 9.41 -2.66 6.98
C ASP A 173 8.29 -1.83 6.33
N SER A 174 7.41 -1.19 7.12
CA SER A 174 6.36 -0.35 6.59
C SER A 174 6.77 1.13 6.59
N THR A 175 6.47 1.87 5.51
CA THR A 175 6.74 3.32 5.43
C THR A 175 5.68 4.16 6.15
N GLY A 176 4.58 3.55 6.60
CA GLY A 176 3.43 4.26 7.16
C GLY A 176 2.70 5.16 6.15
N LEU A 177 2.92 4.95 4.84
CA LEU A 177 2.32 5.75 3.76
C LEU A 177 1.25 5.01 2.96
N GLY A 178 1.18 3.68 3.04
CA GLY A 178 0.28 2.88 2.19
C GLY A 178 -1.19 3.26 2.31
N LEU A 179 -1.71 3.37 3.52
CA LEU A 179 -3.11 3.77 3.76
C LEU A 179 -3.35 5.26 3.48
N ALA A 180 -2.36 6.13 3.69
CA ALA A 180 -2.45 7.53 3.30
C ALA A 180 -2.54 7.69 1.77
N ILE A 181 -1.77 6.90 1.02
CA ILE A 181 -1.84 6.84 -0.45
C ILE A 181 -3.21 6.31 -0.88
N ALA A 182 -3.68 5.20 -0.29
CA ALA A 182 -4.99 4.63 -0.60
C ALA A 182 -6.12 5.65 -0.38
N ARG A 183 -6.08 6.40 0.74
CA ARG A 183 -7.06 7.46 1.01
C ARG A 183 -6.97 8.61 0.01
N SER A 184 -5.77 9.05 -0.35
CA SER A 184 -5.57 10.14 -1.32
C SER A 184 -6.11 9.75 -2.71
N ILE A 185 -5.87 8.51 -3.17
CA ILE A 185 -6.43 7.99 -4.42
C ILE A 185 -7.96 7.89 -4.33
N ALA A 186 -8.51 7.36 -3.23
CA ALA A 186 -9.95 7.26 -3.06
C ALA A 186 -10.61 8.65 -3.17
N LEU A 187 -10.09 9.66 -2.46
CA LEU A 187 -10.60 11.03 -2.52
C LEU A 187 -10.53 11.64 -3.92
N SER A 188 -9.40 11.47 -4.63
CA SER A 188 -9.24 11.99 -6.00
C SER A 188 -10.16 11.30 -7.02
N SER A 189 -10.67 10.11 -6.70
CA SER A 189 -11.55 9.30 -7.55
C SER A 189 -13.02 9.31 -7.08
N SER A 190 -13.42 10.25 -6.20
CA SER A 190 -14.77 10.33 -5.62
C SER A 190 -15.23 9.02 -4.96
N LEU A 191 -14.32 8.39 -4.25
CA LEU A 191 -14.56 7.20 -3.45
C LEU A 191 -14.39 7.53 -1.97
N LYS A 192 -15.15 6.86 -1.11
CA LYS A 192 -15.02 6.93 0.33
C LYS A 192 -14.35 5.67 0.86
N LEU A 193 -13.22 5.83 1.53
CA LEU A 193 -12.52 4.76 2.23
C LEU A 193 -12.73 4.92 3.74
N THR A 194 -13.28 3.88 4.38
CA THR A 194 -13.55 3.83 5.81
C THR A 194 -12.89 2.63 6.46
N TYR A 195 -12.71 2.71 7.77
CA TYR A 195 -12.19 1.65 8.61
C TYR A 195 -13.13 1.44 9.80
N GLU A 196 -13.34 0.19 10.17
CA GLU A 196 -14.01 -0.21 11.40
C GLU A 196 -13.36 -1.46 11.98
N TRP A 197 -13.54 -1.66 13.27
CA TRP A 197 -13.13 -2.86 14.01
C TRP A 197 -14.35 -3.52 14.62
N GLN A 198 -14.55 -4.77 14.29
CA GLN A 198 -15.65 -5.56 14.84
C GLN A 198 -15.29 -7.05 14.84
N ASP A 199 -15.64 -7.76 15.91
CA ASP A 199 -15.52 -9.22 16.03
C ASP A 199 -14.11 -9.77 15.74
N GLY A 200 -13.07 -9.07 16.19
CA GLY A 200 -11.69 -9.47 15.95
C GLY A 200 -11.21 -9.26 14.51
N MET A 201 -11.91 -8.44 13.72
CA MET A 201 -11.58 -8.17 12.32
C MET A 201 -11.39 -6.67 12.07
N HIS A 202 -10.28 -6.31 11.45
CA HIS A 202 -10.13 -5.02 10.80
C HIS A 202 -10.92 -5.03 9.50
N THR A 203 -11.73 -4.03 9.25
CA THR A 203 -12.56 -3.92 8.05
C THR A 203 -12.27 -2.60 7.35
N PHE A 204 -11.76 -2.69 6.13
CA PHE A 204 -11.62 -1.56 5.21
C PHE A 204 -12.73 -1.64 4.18
N ARG A 205 -13.46 -0.54 4.01
CA ARG A 205 -14.56 -0.46 3.05
C ARG A 205 -14.32 0.70 2.09
N LEU A 206 -14.33 0.41 0.79
CA LEU A 206 -14.26 1.38 -0.29
C LEU A 206 -15.62 1.40 -1.00
N VAL A 207 -16.24 2.59 -1.08
CA VAL A 207 -17.56 2.78 -1.73
C VAL A 207 -17.53 3.98 -2.65
N LYS A 208 -18.42 3.99 -3.65
CA LYS A 208 -18.66 5.20 -4.45
C LYS A 208 -19.34 6.26 -3.58
N GLU A 209 -18.84 7.49 -3.60
CA GLU A 209 -19.57 8.59 -2.98
C GLU A 209 -20.81 8.88 -3.83
N SER A 210 -21.98 8.78 -3.20
CA SER A 210 -23.22 9.24 -3.81
C SER A 210 -23.11 10.76 -3.97
N LYS A 211 -23.08 11.27 -5.21
CA LYS A 211 -23.26 12.70 -5.43
C LYS A 211 -24.67 13.04 -4.96
N ILE A 212 -24.78 13.63 -3.79
CA ILE A 212 -26.03 14.28 -3.38
C ILE A 212 -26.12 15.52 -4.28
N TYR A 213 -26.93 15.43 -5.35
CA TYR A 213 -27.33 16.62 -6.08
C TYR A 213 -28.25 17.41 -5.14
N CYS A 214 -27.75 18.50 -4.56
CA CYS A 214 -28.58 19.55 -3.95
C CYS A 214 -29.15 20.43 -5.04
#